data_95cf28b6978eea896257373ed1044ed2
#
_entry.id   95cf28b6978eea896257373ed1044ed2
#
_cell.length_a   1.000
_cell.length_b   1.000
_cell.length_c   1.000
_cell.angle_alpha   90.00
_cell.angle_beta   90.00
_cell.angle_gamma   90.00
#
_symmetry.space_group_name_H-M   'P 1'
#
loop_
_entity.id
_entity.type
_entity.pdbx_description
1 polymer ?
#
loop_
_entity_poly.entity_id
_entity_poly.type
_entity_poly.pdbx_seq_one_letter_code
_entity_poly.pdbx_strand_id
1 'polypeptide(L)'
;MKRRDFITQLAGGLALAGISCARTTAHIRPARPNVVYLFSDEHRWQSMSFTEMPEVRTPAMAAMAAQGAEFTHAISNYPVCSPHRAILMTGRWPYQQGIIDNNIDLDPGQPTLGKVFQGAGYRTGYIGKWHLGGTRAEPFGFDTSLIWTGTGTHYDKAEYHPAGGEPVRPKGYNATLMTDQAIEFIRQSNDAAQPFFLMVSWNPPHATFTDAPEDKKALYPEGSLPLRPNASGANEAVPAGAPDIARRNDWPNYQGYHAHITAIDEELGRVLAAIDELGLARNTIVVYTSDHGSMFGSHGVGSKRQPYEESIRVPFLVRWPGVVPPGHKSQALFGSIDIMPTLCALAGLDVPSTCAGQDFSPLLTGGTGPDPEAQFIMHIAKENASGGNKHPAPLFRGVRTRTHTFAVKPDGEGFLFDNRRDPFQLNNLYADPGAAALRTRLEALTRRFLETARDPFDMPA
;
A
#
# COMPACT_ATOMS: atom_id res chain seq x y z
N MET A 1 -79.12 -26.15 54.39
CA MET A 1 -77.89 -26.40 55.19
C MET A 1 -76.74 -26.72 54.30
N LYS A 2 -75.61 -26.08 54.50
CA LYS A 2 -74.31 -26.16 53.90
C LYS A 2 -74.15 -25.43 52.57
N ARG A 3 -73.58 -24.28 52.64
CA ARG A 3 -72.98 -23.43 51.61
C ARG A 3 -71.74 -24.10 51.08
N ARG A 4 -71.50 -23.99 49.75
CA ARG A 4 -70.22 -24.23 49.11
C ARG A 4 -69.87 -23.01 48.27
N ASP A 5 -68.79 -22.37 48.66
CA ASP A 5 -68.26 -21.19 48.04
C ASP A 5 -67.54 -21.57 46.77
N PHE A 6 -67.77 -20.83 45.69
CA PHE A 6 -67.12 -20.93 44.44
C PHE A 6 -65.98 -19.92 44.36
N ILE A 7 -64.73 -20.36 44.41
CA ILE A 7 -63.59 -19.50 44.20
C ILE A 7 -63.18 -19.65 42.78
N THR A 8 -63.31 -18.58 41.99
CA THR A 8 -62.81 -18.48 40.63
C THR A 8 -61.36 -17.96 40.70
N GLN A 9 -60.37 -18.78 40.32
CA GLN A 9 -58.99 -18.35 40.16
C GLN A 9 -58.85 -17.68 38.78
N LEU A 10 -58.54 -16.40 38.78
CA LEU A 10 -57.98 -15.67 37.63
C LEU A 10 -56.44 -15.91 37.64
N ALA A 11 -55.95 -16.74 36.69
CA ALA A 11 -54.54 -16.83 36.40
C ALA A 11 -54.15 -15.73 35.41
N GLY A 12 -53.65 -14.62 35.95
CA GLY A 12 -53.01 -13.58 35.13
C GLY A 12 -51.60 -13.96 34.76
N GLY A 13 -51.38 -14.33 33.49
CA GLY A 13 -50.03 -14.55 32.94
C GLY A 13 -49.32 -13.21 32.74
N LEU A 14 -48.33 -12.89 33.57
CA LEU A 14 -47.35 -11.85 33.27
C LEU A 14 -46.36 -12.37 32.21
N ALA A 15 -46.52 -11.94 30.97
CA ALA A 15 -45.51 -12.04 29.96
C ALA A 15 -44.38 -11.04 30.24
N LEU A 16 -43.29 -11.53 30.82
CA LEU A 16 -42.03 -10.78 30.88
C LEU A 16 -41.45 -10.65 29.50
N ALA A 17 -41.77 -9.54 28.82
CA ALA A 17 -41.03 -9.12 27.61
C ALA A 17 -39.61 -8.77 28.04
N GLY A 18 -38.69 -9.72 27.84
CA GLY A 18 -37.26 -9.49 27.98
C GLY A 18 -36.80 -8.49 26.92
N ILE A 19 -36.73 -7.21 27.26
CA ILE A 19 -36.04 -6.20 26.46
C ILE A 19 -34.56 -6.54 26.57
N SER A 20 -34.05 -7.29 25.57
CA SER A 20 -32.63 -7.45 25.35
C SER A 20 -32.09 -6.11 24.90
N CYS A 21 -31.63 -5.30 25.85
CA CYS A 21 -30.87 -4.11 25.58
C CYS A 21 -29.51 -4.57 25.04
N ALA A 22 -29.40 -4.74 23.70
CA ALA A 22 -28.12 -4.81 23.05
C ALA A 22 -27.41 -3.49 23.38
N ARG A 23 -26.55 -3.51 24.40
CA ARG A 23 -25.60 -2.42 24.66
C ARG A 23 -24.70 -2.37 23.43
N THR A 24 -25.04 -1.54 22.46
CA THR A 24 -24.10 -0.98 21.49
C THR A 24 -23.09 -0.21 22.34
N THR A 25 -21.98 -0.86 22.68
CA THR A 25 -20.82 -0.15 23.18
C THR A 25 -20.41 0.78 22.06
N ALA A 26 -20.81 2.05 22.14
CA ALA A 26 -20.26 3.08 21.30
C ALA A 26 -18.73 3.02 21.53
N HIS A 27 -18.00 2.55 20.54
CA HIS A 27 -16.55 2.54 20.57
C HIS A 27 -16.09 4.00 20.56
N ILE A 28 -15.67 4.50 21.72
CA ILE A 28 -15.15 5.86 21.86
C ILE A 28 -13.82 5.88 21.09
N ARG A 29 -13.84 6.52 19.93
CA ARG A 29 -12.62 6.79 19.15
C ARG A 29 -11.70 7.68 20.01
N PRO A 30 -10.41 7.32 20.20
CA PRO A 30 -9.45 8.19 20.85
C PRO A 30 -9.36 9.54 20.13
N ALA A 31 -9.30 10.62 20.89
CA ALA A 31 -9.29 11.98 20.33
C ALA A 31 -8.03 12.26 19.47
N ARG A 32 -6.93 11.60 19.79
CA ARG A 32 -5.62 11.76 19.11
C ARG A 32 -4.90 10.41 19.09
N PRO A 33 -5.27 9.48 18.16
CA PRO A 33 -4.61 8.17 18.07
C PRO A 33 -3.19 8.33 17.56
N ASN A 34 -2.30 7.45 17.99
CA ASN A 34 -1.01 7.27 17.32
C ASN A 34 -1.23 6.71 15.91
N VAL A 35 -0.30 6.98 15.00
CA VAL A 35 -0.32 6.44 13.64
C VAL A 35 1.03 5.82 13.33
N VAL A 36 1.02 4.55 12.93
CA VAL A 36 2.19 3.82 12.43
C VAL A 36 1.90 3.39 11.00
N TYR A 37 2.56 4.03 10.06
CA TYR A 37 2.43 3.76 8.63
C TYR A 37 3.66 2.99 8.14
N LEU A 38 3.46 1.70 7.90
CA LEU A 38 4.48 0.75 7.46
C LEU A 38 4.30 0.47 5.98
N PHE A 39 5.33 0.57 5.19
CA PHE A 39 5.26 0.20 3.79
C PHE A 39 6.56 -0.38 3.27
N SER A 40 6.42 -1.35 2.38
CA SER A 40 7.50 -1.98 1.64
C SER A 40 7.67 -1.32 0.27
N ASP A 41 8.78 -1.60 -0.39
CA ASP A 41 9.02 -1.21 -1.78
C ASP A 41 8.84 -2.42 -2.70
N GLU A 42 7.98 -2.31 -3.70
CA GLU A 42 7.80 -3.32 -4.76
C GLU A 42 7.02 -4.60 -4.33
N HIS A 43 6.17 -4.55 -3.29
CA HIS A 43 5.35 -5.69 -2.87
C HIS A 43 4.00 -5.71 -3.59
N ARG A 44 3.80 -6.66 -4.52
CA ARG A 44 2.53 -6.86 -5.24
C ARG A 44 1.47 -7.52 -4.35
N TRP A 45 0.20 -7.14 -4.51
CA TRP A 45 -0.92 -7.68 -3.73
C TRP A 45 -1.03 -9.21 -3.80
N GLN A 46 -0.69 -9.81 -4.94
CA GLN A 46 -0.81 -11.24 -5.18
C GLN A 46 0.08 -12.10 -4.27
N SER A 47 1.16 -11.54 -3.75
CA SER A 47 2.19 -12.28 -3.00
C SER A 47 1.96 -12.25 -1.48
N MET A 48 0.74 -12.59 -1.04
CA MET A 48 0.37 -12.81 0.36
C MET A 48 -0.35 -14.14 0.52
N SER A 49 -0.19 -14.80 1.67
CA SER A 49 -0.75 -16.13 1.96
C SER A 49 -2.28 -16.24 1.89
N PHE A 50 -2.98 -15.12 1.99
CA PHE A 50 -4.46 -15.05 1.97
C PHE A 50 -5.02 -14.42 0.69
N THR A 51 -4.19 -14.26 -0.34
CA THR A 51 -4.56 -13.78 -1.67
C THR A 51 -4.37 -14.87 -2.73
N GLU A 52 -3.57 -14.65 -3.76
CA GLU A 52 -3.41 -15.59 -4.88
C GLU A 52 -2.26 -16.60 -4.67
N MET A 53 -1.38 -16.37 -3.68
CA MET A 53 -0.19 -17.20 -3.45
C MET A 53 -0.15 -17.74 -2.01
N PRO A 54 -0.98 -18.73 -1.67
CA PRO A 54 -1.01 -19.31 -0.32
C PRO A 54 0.31 -19.97 0.10
N GLU A 55 1.21 -20.23 -0.84
CA GLU A 55 2.56 -20.74 -0.58
C GLU A 55 3.48 -19.72 0.07
N VAL A 56 3.20 -18.43 -0.12
CA VAL A 56 4.00 -17.34 0.49
C VAL A 56 3.64 -17.21 1.97
N ARG A 57 4.64 -17.21 2.83
CA ARG A 57 4.43 -17.18 4.29
C ARG A 57 4.33 -15.75 4.80
N THR A 58 3.10 -15.31 5.06
CA THR A 58 2.79 -13.96 5.57
C THR A 58 1.78 -14.01 6.72
N PRO A 59 2.11 -14.70 7.84
CA PRO A 59 1.18 -14.87 8.96
C PRO A 59 0.85 -13.57 9.70
N ALA A 60 1.78 -12.61 9.80
CA ALA A 60 1.53 -11.33 10.46
C ALA A 60 0.58 -10.45 9.64
N MET A 61 0.74 -10.40 8.31
CA MET A 61 -0.18 -9.71 7.41
C MET A 61 -1.57 -10.35 7.44
N ALA A 62 -1.64 -11.69 7.45
CA ALA A 62 -2.90 -12.41 7.57
C ALA A 62 -3.61 -12.11 8.92
N ALA A 63 -2.86 -12.10 10.01
CA ALA A 63 -3.38 -11.75 11.33
C ALA A 63 -3.85 -10.28 11.37
N MET A 64 -3.10 -9.35 10.76
CA MET A 64 -3.49 -7.95 10.67
C MET A 64 -4.78 -7.77 9.86
N ALA A 65 -4.93 -8.45 8.73
CA ALA A 65 -6.16 -8.45 7.92
C ALA A 65 -7.36 -9.03 8.70
N ALA A 66 -7.14 -10.11 9.46
CA ALA A 66 -8.17 -10.73 10.28
C ALA A 66 -8.59 -9.87 11.49
N GLN A 67 -7.67 -9.07 12.06
CA GLN A 67 -7.93 -8.20 13.20
C GLN A 67 -8.39 -6.79 12.82
N GLY A 68 -8.35 -6.44 11.54
CA GLY A 68 -8.63 -5.12 11.03
C GLY A 68 -9.36 -5.13 9.70
N ALA A 69 -8.96 -4.25 8.79
CA ALA A 69 -9.56 -4.10 7.47
C ALA A 69 -8.55 -4.26 6.32
N GLU A 70 -9.06 -4.72 5.18
CA GLU A 70 -8.34 -4.79 3.91
C GLU A 70 -9.08 -4.00 2.83
N PHE A 71 -8.39 -3.12 2.09
CA PHE A 71 -8.84 -2.68 0.76
C PHE A 71 -8.35 -3.67 -0.29
N THR A 72 -9.26 -4.48 -0.84
CA THR A 72 -8.90 -5.51 -1.82
C THR A 72 -8.54 -4.95 -3.20
N HIS A 73 -8.83 -3.67 -3.44
CA HIS A 73 -8.51 -2.93 -4.66
C HIS A 73 -7.75 -1.64 -4.32
N ALA A 74 -6.64 -1.79 -3.58
CA ALA A 74 -5.70 -0.69 -3.37
C ALA A 74 -4.77 -0.56 -4.57
N ILE A 75 -4.73 0.64 -5.15
CA ILE A 75 -4.09 0.93 -6.44
C ILE A 75 -2.98 1.96 -6.26
N SER A 76 -1.78 1.61 -6.68
CA SER A 76 -0.72 2.58 -6.91
C SER A 76 -1.05 3.38 -8.16
N ASN A 77 -1.45 4.63 -8.01
CA ASN A 77 -1.84 5.51 -9.12
C ASN A 77 -0.67 5.74 -10.09
N TYR A 78 0.54 5.71 -9.59
CA TYR A 78 1.76 5.78 -10.39
C TYR A 78 2.76 4.74 -9.86
N PRO A 79 2.90 3.56 -10.50
CA PRO A 79 3.70 2.45 -9.97
C PRO A 79 5.21 2.69 -10.18
N VAL A 80 5.73 3.75 -9.56
CA VAL A 80 7.14 4.17 -9.55
C VAL A 80 7.45 4.78 -8.19
N CYS A 81 8.59 4.45 -7.60
CA CYS A 81 8.93 4.77 -6.23
C CYS A 81 8.76 6.26 -5.87
N SER A 82 9.54 7.19 -6.47
CA SER A 82 9.48 8.60 -6.08
C SER A 82 8.14 9.26 -6.39
N PRO A 83 7.51 9.07 -7.58
CA PRO A 83 6.18 9.59 -7.84
C PRO A 83 5.11 9.09 -6.87
N HIS A 84 5.09 7.77 -6.57
CA HIS A 84 4.15 7.23 -5.57
C HIS A 84 4.36 7.86 -4.19
N ARG A 85 5.62 7.93 -3.74
CA ARG A 85 5.98 8.51 -2.44
C ARG A 85 5.60 9.98 -2.34
N ALA A 86 5.76 10.73 -3.41
CA ALA A 86 5.33 12.12 -3.47
C ALA A 86 3.79 12.28 -3.45
N ILE A 87 3.05 11.41 -4.14
CA ILE A 87 1.58 11.35 -4.06
C ILE A 87 1.15 11.03 -2.62
N LEU A 88 1.71 10.00 -2.00
CA LEU A 88 1.48 9.61 -0.60
C LEU A 88 1.73 10.78 0.36
N MET A 89 2.86 11.46 0.20
CA MET A 89 3.29 12.53 1.12
C MET A 89 2.46 13.79 1.00
N THR A 90 1.94 14.12 -0.20
CA THR A 90 1.32 15.42 -0.49
C THR A 90 -0.18 15.34 -0.78
N GLY A 91 -0.72 14.15 -1.08
CA GLY A 91 -2.09 13.99 -1.58
C GLY A 91 -2.33 14.68 -2.92
N ARG A 92 -1.29 14.92 -3.74
CA ARG A 92 -1.35 15.69 -5.00
C ARG A 92 -0.84 14.88 -6.18
N TRP A 93 -1.41 15.13 -7.35
CA TRP A 93 -0.98 14.50 -8.59
C TRP A 93 0.43 14.94 -9.02
N PRO A 94 1.17 14.12 -9.79
CA PRO A 94 2.56 14.40 -10.19
C PRO A 94 2.78 15.79 -10.80
N TYR A 95 1.94 16.24 -11.72
CA TYR A 95 2.06 17.57 -12.32
C TYR A 95 1.69 18.71 -11.37
N GLN A 96 1.02 18.43 -10.26
CA GLN A 96 0.70 19.45 -9.24
C GLN A 96 1.81 19.61 -8.21
N GLN A 97 2.63 18.56 -7.99
CA GLN A 97 3.69 18.56 -6.96
C GLN A 97 5.11 18.43 -7.55
N GLY A 98 5.25 18.19 -8.88
CA GLY A 98 6.49 18.26 -9.62
C GLY A 98 7.27 16.93 -9.78
N ILE A 99 6.92 15.85 -9.06
CA ILE A 99 7.65 14.59 -9.13
C ILE A 99 7.02 13.69 -10.19
N ILE A 100 7.54 13.77 -11.40
CA ILE A 100 7.07 13.01 -12.56
C ILE A 100 7.91 11.77 -12.86
N ASP A 101 9.06 11.60 -12.21
CA ASP A 101 9.93 10.39 -12.29
C ASP A 101 10.80 10.29 -11.02
N ASN A 102 11.59 9.22 -10.93
CA ASN A 102 12.63 9.08 -9.92
C ASN A 102 13.71 10.17 -10.09
N ASN A 103 14.49 10.40 -9.03
CA ASN A 103 15.60 11.37 -8.98
C ASN A 103 15.19 12.84 -9.24
N ILE A 104 13.95 13.18 -8.91
CA ILE A 104 13.47 14.54 -8.79
C ILE A 104 13.20 14.80 -7.32
N ASP A 105 13.75 15.91 -6.80
CA ASP A 105 13.62 16.25 -5.39
C ASP A 105 12.26 16.90 -5.11
N LEU A 106 11.59 16.45 -4.05
CA LEU A 106 10.34 17.05 -3.60
C LEU A 106 10.64 18.42 -2.99
N ASP A 107 9.89 19.43 -3.42
CA ASP A 107 9.97 20.77 -2.83
C ASP A 107 9.50 20.74 -1.36
N PRO A 108 10.36 21.10 -0.40
CA PRO A 108 9.98 21.19 1.01
C PRO A 108 8.91 22.25 1.30
N GLY A 109 8.62 23.15 0.37
CA GLY A 109 7.49 24.09 0.47
C GLY A 109 6.11 23.42 0.40
N GLN A 110 6.02 22.18 -0.10
CA GLN A 110 4.76 21.43 -0.20
C GLN A 110 4.15 21.13 1.17
N PRO A 111 2.80 21.12 1.30
CA PRO A 111 2.14 20.49 2.43
C PRO A 111 2.39 18.97 2.38
N THR A 112 2.84 18.41 3.48
CA THR A 112 3.14 16.98 3.58
C THR A 112 2.47 16.34 4.78
N LEU A 113 2.28 15.02 4.78
CA LEU A 113 1.78 14.26 5.93
C LEU A 113 2.57 14.60 7.20
N GLY A 114 3.90 14.59 7.14
CA GLY A 114 4.74 14.93 8.29
C GLY A 114 4.39 16.31 8.86
N LYS A 115 4.27 17.34 8.00
CA LYS A 115 3.91 18.70 8.45
C LYS A 115 2.51 18.79 9.06
N VAL A 116 1.54 18.05 8.52
CA VAL A 116 0.17 18.03 9.06
C VAL A 116 0.19 17.46 10.48
N PHE A 117 0.83 16.32 10.68
CA PHE A 117 0.92 15.69 11.99
C PHE A 117 1.79 16.49 12.96
N GLN A 118 2.95 17.01 12.52
CA GLN A 118 3.81 17.87 13.34
C GLN A 118 3.07 19.13 13.79
N GLY A 119 2.39 19.81 12.86
CA GLY A 119 1.59 21.00 13.16
C GLY A 119 0.42 20.74 14.12
N ALA A 120 -0.08 19.50 14.18
CA ALA A 120 -1.06 19.06 15.15
C ALA A 120 -0.43 18.64 16.48
N GLY A 121 0.88 18.79 16.69
CA GLY A 121 1.60 18.48 17.92
C GLY A 121 1.86 17.00 18.15
N TYR A 122 1.92 16.20 17.08
CA TYR A 122 2.44 14.84 17.15
C TYR A 122 3.96 14.86 17.16
N ARG A 123 4.59 13.91 17.86
CA ARG A 123 5.98 13.56 17.63
C ARG A 123 6.05 12.79 16.32
N THR A 124 6.89 13.23 15.38
CA THR A 124 6.92 12.68 14.03
C THR A 124 8.24 11.97 13.74
N GLY A 125 8.17 10.79 13.11
CA GLY A 125 9.35 9.99 12.75
C GLY A 125 9.27 9.41 11.34
N TYR A 126 10.42 9.38 10.64
CA TYR A 126 10.58 8.70 9.36
C TYR A 126 11.81 7.80 9.38
N ILE A 127 11.63 6.50 9.05
CA ILE A 127 12.71 5.52 9.08
C ILE A 127 12.72 4.75 7.75
N GLY A 128 13.89 4.71 7.10
CA GLY A 128 14.11 3.91 5.90
C GLY A 128 14.21 4.68 4.59
N LYS A 129 13.77 4.06 3.49
CA LYS A 129 13.92 4.60 2.14
C LYS A 129 13.12 5.89 1.96
N TRP A 130 13.80 6.99 1.69
CA TRP A 130 13.19 8.30 1.43
C TRP A 130 12.81 8.48 -0.04
N HIS A 131 13.80 8.48 -0.91
CA HIS A 131 13.71 8.57 -2.38
C HIS A 131 12.92 9.80 -2.91
N LEU A 132 12.94 10.91 -2.16
CA LEU A 132 12.32 12.20 -2.51
C LEU A 132 13.35 13.35 -2.49
N GLY A 133 14.62 13.00 -2.70
CA GLY A 133 15.74 13.94 -2.70
C GLY A 133 16.41 14.09 -1.34
N GLY A 134 17.73 14.28 -1.38
CA GLY A 134 18.53 14.46 -0.18
C GLY A 134 18.51 13.32 0.82
N THR A 135 19.01 13.61 2.02
CA THR A 135 19.15 12.65 3.12
C THR A 135 18.46 13.10 4.40
N ARG A 136 17.50 14.03 4.30
CA ARG A 136 16.86 14.68 5.43
C ARG A 136 15.36 14.74 5.26
N ALA A 137 14.60 14.31 6.28
CA ALA A 137 13.14 14.38 6.29
C ALA A 137 12.59 15.53 7.16
N GLU A 138 13.44 16.22 7.94
CA GLU A 138 13.02 17.32 8.81
C GLU A 138 12.32 18.45 8.08
N PRO A 139 12.76 18.89 6.86
CA PRO A 139 12.07 19.93 6.11
C PRO A 139 10.64 19.56 5.71
N PHE A 140 10.29 18.27 5.80
CA PHE A 140 8.99 17.71 5.44
C PHE A 140 8.12 17.39 6.66
N GLY A 141 8.54 17.84 7.87
CA GLY A 141 7.77 17.74 9.10
C GLY A 141 8.03 16.47 9.92
N PHE A 142 9.23 15.89 9.84
CA PHE A 142 9.63 14.77 10.68
C PHE A 142 10.68 15.21 11.72
N ASP A 143 10.35 15.16 13.01
CA ASP A 143 11.24 15.57 14.11
C ASP A 143 12.45 14.64 14.24
N THR A 144 12.25 13.38 13.89
CA THR A 144 13.29 12.33 13.92
C THR A 144 13.33 11.60 12.60
N SER A 145 14.50 11.36 12.05
CA SER A 145 14.64 10.58 10.83
C SER A 145 15.85 9.67 10.85
N LEU A 146 15.73 8.53 10.17
CA LEU A 146 16.84 7.64 9.82
C LEU A 146 16.68 7.29 8.33
N ILE A 147 17.28 8.09 7.47
CA ILE A 147 17.09 7.99 6.02
C ILE A 147 18.06 6.99 5.42
N TRP A 148 17.54 5.96 4.74
CA TRP A 148 18.32 5.06 3.93
C TRP A 148 18.44 5.61 2.50
N THR A 149 19.66 5.68 1.99
CA THR A 149 20.00 6.18 0.65
C THR A 149 20.65 5.11 -0.23
N GLY A 150 20.63 3.85 0.22
CA GLY A 150 21.29 2.76 -0.48
C GLY A 150 20.66 2.42 -1.82
N THR A 151 21.46 1.74 -2.65
CA THR A 151 21.17 1.40 -4.05
C THR A 151 20.85 -0.08 -4.24
N GLY A 152 19.96 -0.64 -3.42
CA GLY A 152 19.49 -2.02 -3.63
C GLY A 152 20.25 -3.12 -2.90
N THR A 153 21.13 -2.84 -1.95
CA THR A 153 21.66 -3.86 -1.02
C THR A 153 20.86 -3.84 0.29
N HIS A 154 20.63 -5.03 0.89
CA HIS A 154 19.88 -5.16 2.12
C HIS A 154 20.77 -5.46 3.34
N TYR A 155 22.07 -5.44 3.17
CA TYR A 155 23.06 -5.70 4.21
C TYR A 155 24.13 -4.59 4.29
N ASP A 156 25.30 -4.89 4.74
CA ASP A 156 26.42 -4.05 5.21
C ASP A 156 26.85 -2.86 4.32
N LYS A 157 26.39 -2.78 3.08
CA LYS A 157 26.73 -1.66 2.18
C LYS A 157 25.71 -0.52 2.23
N ALA A 158 24.61 -0.71 2.94
CA ALA A 158 23.59 0.31 3.09
C ALA A 158 24.05 1.39 4.07
N GLU A 159 23.83 2.65 3.70
CA GLU A 159 24.16 3.80 4.55
C GLU A 159 22.88 4.47 5.01
N TYR A 160 22.84 4.83 6.28
CA TYR A 160 21.72 5.52 6.91
C TYR A 160 22.17 6.86 7.45
N HIS A 161 21.34 7.87 7.26
CA HIS A 161 21.55 9.23 7.70
C HIS A 161 20.56 9.57 8.81
N PRO A 162 20.99 9.53 10.09
CA PRO A 162 20.15 9.99 11.19
C PRO A 162 20.04 11.51 11.19
N ALA A 163 18.89 12.04 11.65
CA ALA A 163 18.71 13.47 11.83
C ALA A 163 19.80 14.08 12.70
N GLY A 164 20.56 15.01 12.14
CA GLY A 164 21.63 15.73 12.86
C GLY A 164 22.83 14.88 13.30
N GLY A 165 22.94 13.62 12.85
CA GLY A 165 24.01 12.69 13.18
C GLY A 165 24.90 12.34 11.99
N GLU A 166 26.02 11.64 12.28
CA GLU A 166 26.90 11.08 11.27
C GLU A 166 26.25 9.85 10.61
N PRO A 167 26.53 9.59 9.32
CA PRO A 167 26.02 8.41 8.63
C PRO A 167 26.43 7.11 9.34
N VAL A 168 25.49 6.16 9.44
CA VAL A 168 25.74 4.86 10.06
C VAL A 168 25.55 3.74 9.04
N ARG A 169 26.36 2.68 9.16
CA ARG A 169 26.25 1.47 8.35
C ARG A 169 25.94 0.30 9.28
N PRO A 170 24.69 -0.18 9.28
CA PRO A 170 24.30 -1.29 10.13
C PRO A 170 25.00 -2.57 9.67
N LYS A 171 25.14 -3.51 10.60
CA LYS A 171 25.46 -4.90 10.29
C LYS A 171 24.18 -5.71 10.25
N GLY A 172 24.08 -6.62 9.28
CA GLY A 172 22.93 -7.49 9.14
C GLY A 172 21.84 -6.95 8.21
N TYR A 173 20.66 -7.54 8.29
CA TYR A 173 19.55 -7.24 7.39
C TYR A 173 18.93 -5.87 7.70
N ASN A 174 18.81 -5.03 6.67
CA ASN A 174 18.41 -3.63 6.85
C ASN A 174 17.00 -3.42 7.40
N ALA A 175 16.05 -4.31 7.05
CA ALA A 175 14.69 -4.18 7.57
C ALA A 175 14.64 -4.41 9.08
N THR A 176 15.49 -5.29 9.62
CA THR A 176 15.60 -5.51 11.06
C THR A 176 16.07 -4.25 11.79
N LEU A 177 17.09 -3.57 11.27
CA LEU A 177 17.54 -2.29 11.85
C LEU A 177 16.41 -1.24 11.81
N MET A 178 15.74 -1.10 10.69
CA MET A 178 14.62 -0.15 10.56
C MET A 178 13.53 -0.46 11.58
N THR A 179 13.22 -1.73 11.79
CA THR A 179 12.23 -2.19 12.77
C THR A 179 12.68 -1.94 14.21
N ASP A 180 13.96 -2.20 14.53
CA ASP A 180 14.51 -1.90 15.86
C ASP A 180 14.39 -0.41 16.19
N GLN A 181 14.73 0.45 15.24
CA GLN A 181 14.58 1.91 15.38
C GLN A 181 13.10 2.35 15.49
N ALA A 182 12.21 1.69 14.75
CA ALA A 182 10.78 1.96 14.84
C ALA A 182 10.22 1.60 16.23
N ILE A 183 10.58 0.44 16.75
CA ILE A 183 10.17 0.00 18.09
C ILE A 183 10.73 0.94 19.17
N GLU A 184 11.98 1.37 19.05
CA GLU A 184 12.59 2.32 19.98
C GLU A 184 11.89 3.68 19.94
N PHE A 185 11.55 4.19 18.73
CA PHE A 185 10.77 5.42 18.57
C PHE A 185 9.40 5.32 19.25
N ILE A 186 8.71 4.17 19.10
CA ILE A 186 7.40 3.92 19.73
C ILE A 186 7.53 3.92 21.26
N ARG A 187 8.55 3.24 21.83
CA ARG A 187 8.81 3.21 23.27
C ARG A 187 9.05 4.61 23.83
N GLN A 188 9.97 5.35 23.24
CA GLN A 188 10.28 6.72 23.66
C GLN A 188 9.08 7.66 23.57
N SER A 189 8.22 7.49 22.57
CA SER A 189 7.01 8.30 22.41
C SER A 189 5.94 7.96 23.47
N ASN A 190 5.83 6.67 23.83
CA ASN A 190 4.96 6.23 24.91
C ASN A 190 5.42 6.77 26.26
N ASP A 191 6.71 6.74 26.56
CA ASP A 191 7.29 7.27 27.81
C ASP A 191 7.07 8.79 27.94
N ALA A 192 7.08 9.50 26.81
CA ALA A 192 6.79 10.94 26.77
C ALA A 192 5.29 11.27 26.84
N ALA A 193 4.42 10.27 26.81
CA ALA A 193 2.95 10.43 26.76
C ALA A 193 2.46 11.38 25.64
N GLN A 194 3.19 11.43 24.52
CA GLN A 194 2.91 12.28 23.38
C GLN A 194 2.36 11.43 22.23
N PRO A 195 1.27 11.84 21.55
CA PRO A 195 0.80 11.15 20.37
C PRO A 195 1.89 11.23 19.27
N PHE A 196 2.03 10.15 18.49
CA PHE A 196 3.08 10.07 17.49
C PHE A 196 2.56 9.64 16.12
N PHE A 197 3.26 10.10 15.09
CA PHE A 197 3.13 9.68 13.71
C PHE A 197 4.48 9.13 13.23
N LEU A 198 4.53 7.84 12.95
CA LEU A 198 5.73 7.14 12.50
C LEU A 198 5.50 6.57 11.10
N MET A 199 6.38 6.89 10.17
CA MET A 199 6.48 6.22 8.87
C MET A 199 7.72 5.33 8.82
N VAL A 200 7.53 4.05 8.46
CA VAL A 200 8.63 3.11 8.22
C VAL A 200 8.57 2.63 6.79
N SER A 201 9.60 2.92 6.04
CA SER A 201 9.75 2.57 4.63
C SER A 201 10.81 1.50 4.46
N TRP A 202 10.43 0.23 4.57
CA TRP A 202 11.32 -0.88 4.27
C TRP A 202 11.69 -0.91 2.79
N ASN A 203 12.99 -1.14 2.48
CA ASN A 203 13.41 -1.30 1.09
C ASN A 203 13.02 -2.66 0.51
N PRO A 204 13.14 -3.80 1.23
CA PRO A 204 12.65 -5.08 0.71
C PRO A 204 11.12 -5.02 0.47
N PRO A 205 10.60 -5.79 -0.49
CA PRO A 205 11.26 -6.79 -1.34
C PRO A 205 11.89 -6.25 -2.64
N HIS A 206 12.15 -4.92 -2.76
CA HIS A 206 12.86 -4.36 -3.92
C HIS A 206 14.21 -5.08 -4.17
N ALA A 207 14.71 -5.10 -5.38
CA ALA A 207 16.02 -5.70 -5.69
C ALA A 207 17.16 -5.04 -4.84
N THR A 208 18.16 -5.80 -4.46
CA THR A 208 18.66 -7.10 -4.91
C THR A 208 17.87 -8.24 -4.27
N PHE A 209 17.34 -9.15 -5.05
CA PHE A 209 16.49 -10.23 -4.54
C PHE A 209 17.30 -11.38 -3.92
N THR A 210 18.47 -11.69 -4.51
CA THR A 210 19.29 -12.83 -4.09
C THR A 210 19.95 -12.69 -2.73
N ASP A 211 19.97 -11.48 -2.16
CA ASP A 211 20.48 -11.20 -0.82
C ASP A 211 19.40 -11.27 0.28
N ALA A 212 18.27 -11.89 0.01
CA ALA A 212 17.29 -12.19 1.07
C ALA A 212 17.91 -13.08 2.15
N PRO A 213 17.44 -13.00 3.42
CA PRO A 213 17.93 -13.84 4.50
C PRO A 213 17.89 -15.33 4.14
N GLU A 214 18.99 -16.06 4.39
CA GLU A 214 19.15 -17.46 3.98
C GLU A 214 18.09 -18.38 4.61
N ASP A 215 17.74 -18.16 5.87
CA ASP A 215 16.70 -18.90 6.57
C ASP A 215 15.32 -18.70 5.94
N LYS A 216 15.06 -17.54 5.32
CA LYS A 216 13.81 -17.26 4.59
C LYS A 216 13.85 -17.89 3.19
N LYS A 217 14.98 -17.85 2.49
CA LYS A 217 15.14 -18.55 1.20
C LYS A 217 14.96 -20.06 1.36
N ALA A 218 15.47 -20.63 2.44
CA ALA A 218 15.31 -22.05 2.75
C ALA A 218 13.84 -22.52 2.90
N LEU A 219 12.90 -21.60 3.15
CA LEU A 219 11.47 -21.92 3.20
C LEU A 219 10.87 -22.20 1.82
N TYR A 220 11.56 -21.84 0.75
CA TYR A 220 11.10 -21.91 -0.62
C TYR A 220 12.07 -22.71 -1.48
N PRO A 221 12.04 -24.07 -1.42
CA PRO A 221 12.83 -24.89 -2.34
C PRO A 221 12.38 -24.66 -3.78
N GLU A 222 13.26 -24.95 -4.74
CA GLU A 222 12.97 -24.76 -6.17
C GLU A 222 11.68 -25.48 -6.58
N GLY A 223 10.80 -24.77 -7.29
CA GLY A 223 9.51 -25.26 -7.73
C GLY A 223 8.39 -25.17 -6.68
N SER A 224 8.64 -24.70 -5.44
CA SER A 224 7.62 -24.57 -4.40
C SER A 224 6.68 -23.35 -4.58
N LEU A 225 7.05 -22.40 -5.40
CA LEU A 225 6.26 -21.20 -5.68
C LEU A 225 5.75 -21.24 -7.12
N PRO A 226 4.43 -21.23 -7.35
CA PRO A 226 3.89 -21.21 -8.69
C PRO A 226 4.15 -19.86 -9.38
N LEU A 227 4.46 -19.91 -10.66
CA LEU A 227 4.43 -18.73 -11.51
C LEU A 227 2.97 -18.40 -11.87
N ARG A 228 2.68 -17.13 -12.08
CA ARG A 228 1.36 -16.73 -12.59
C ARG A 228 1.19 -17.22 -14.03
N PRO A 229 -0.04 -17.56 -14.47
CA PRO A 229 -0.31 -18.05 -15.84
C PRO A 229 0.12 -17.10 -16.97
N ASN A 230 0.21 -15.80 -16.67
CA ASN A 230 0.69 -14.78 -17.61
C ASN A 230 2.21 -14.56 -17.57
N ALA A 231 2.94 -15.30 -16.73
CA ALA A 231 4.39 -15.24 -16.72
C ALA A 231 4.94 -16.12 -17.85
N SER A 232 5.53 -15.49 -18.86
CA SER A 232 6.18 -16.21 -19.96
C SER A 232 7.51 -16.80 -19.53
N GLY A 233 7.67 -18.13 -19.78
CA GLY A 233 8.98 -18.73 -19.99
C GLY A 233 9.97 -18.71 -18.83
N ALA A 234 9.56 -19.08 -17.60
CA ALA A 234 10.53 -19.35 -16.53
C ALA A 234 11.47 -20.52 -16.82
N ASN A 235 11.19 -21.31 -17.88
CA ASN A 235 11.99 -22.46 -18.32
C ASN A 235 12.58 -22.31 -19.73
N GLU A 236 12.34 -21.21 -20.43
CA GLU A 236 13.05 -20.94 -21.67
C GLU A 236 14.39 -20.28 -21.33
N ALA A 237 15.47 -20.90 -21.78
CA ALA A 237 16.82 -20.37 -21.58
C ALA A 237 16.87 -18.91 -22.08
N VAL A 238 17.03 -17.99 -21.13
CA VAL A 238 17.16 -16.57 -21.45
C VAL A 238 18.39 -16.40 -22.35
N PRO A 239 18.26 -15.83 -23.55
CA PRO A 239 19.39 -15.66 -24.43
C PRO A 239 20.54 -14.91 -23.77
N ALA A 240 21.79 -15.32 -24.03
CA ALA A 240 22.95 -14.59 -23.55
C ALA A 240 22.89 -13.14 -24.06
N GLY A 241 22.87 -12.18 -23.15
CA GLY A 241 22.71 -10.75 -23.46
C GLY A 241 21.28 -10.22 -23.39
N ALA A 242 20.30 -11.06 -23.03
CA ALA A 242 18.97 -10.58 -22.70
C ALA A 242 19.03 -9.61 -21.50
N PRO A 243 18.18 -8.56 -21.52
CA PRO A 243 18.18 -7.56 -20.44
C PRO A 243 17.83 -8.17 -19.09
N ASP A 244 18.24 -7.53 -17.99
CA ASP A 244 17.98 -7.94 -16.61
C ASP A 244 16.50 -8.23 -16.30
N ILE A 245 15.60 -7.69 -17.10
CA ILE A 245 14.17 -7.95 -17.08
C ILE A 245 13.83 -9.44 -17.21
N ALA A 246 14.49 -10.14 -18.13
CA ALA A 246 14.27 -11.58 -18.33
C ALA A 246 14.85 -12.42 -17.18
N ARG A 247 15.83 -11.90 -16.45
CA ARG A 247 16.49 -12.59 -15.33
C ARG A 247 15.71 -12.51 -14.02
N ARG A 248 14.75 -11.60 -13.86
CA ARG A 248 13.94 -11.50 -12.64
C ARG A 248 13.06 -12.75 -12.42
N ASN A 249 12.81 -13.54 -13.45
CA ASN A 249 12.07 -14.80 -13.38
C ASN A 249 12.96 -16.01 -13.04
N ASP A 250 14.28 -15.83 -13.02
CA ASP A 250 15.17 -16.87 -12.57
C ASP A 250 14.84 -17.26 -11.14
N TRP A 251 14.88 -18.58 -10.87
CA TRP A 251 14.50 -19.08 -9.56
C TRP A 251 15.15 -18.35 -8.40
N PRO A 252 16.46 -18.03 -8.38
CA PRO A 252 17.07 -17.32 -7.26
C PRO A 252 16.45 -15.96 -6.98
N ASN A 253 16.06 -15.21 -8.01
CA ASN A 253 15.42 -13.91 -7.86
C ASN A 253 13.97 -14.04 -7.40
N TYR A 254 13.22 -14.99 -7.97
CA TYR A 254 11.83 -15.22 -7.60
C TYR A 254 11.71 -15.75 -6.16
N GLN A 255 12.58 -16.71 -5.78
CA GLN A 255 12.74 -17.19 -4.41
C GLN A 255 13.07 -16.04 -3.46
N GLY A 256 14.09 -15.25 -3.79
CA GLY A 256 14.56 -14.14 -2.96
C GLY A 256 13.50 -13.06 -2.74
N TYR A 257 12.73 -12.73 -3.78
CA TYR A 257 11.61 -11.79 -3.66
C TYR A 257 10.59 -12.24 -2.59
N HIS A 258 10.17 -13.50 -2.63
CA HIS A 258 9.20 -14.03 -1.67
C HIS A 258 9.82 -14.26 -0.28
N ALA A 259 11.13 -14.57 -0.22
CA ALA A 259 11.87 -14.63 1.02
C ALA A 259 11.97 -13.25 1.70
N HIS A 260 12.17 -12.18 0.95
CA HIS A 260 12.10 -10.81 1.45
C HIS A 260 10.71 -10.47 1.98
N ILE A 261 9.64 -10.87 1.28
CA ILE A 261 8.26 -10.64 1.75
C ILE A 261 8.03 -11.33 3.09
N THR A 262 8.49 -12.59 3.25
CA THR A 262 8.41 -13.30 4.52
C THR A 262 9.22 -12.62 5.62
N ALA A 263 10.40 -12.11 5.31
CA ALA A 263 11.21 -11.35 6.26
C ALA A 263 10.50 -10.05 6.71
N ILE A 264 9.89 -9.32 5.78
CA ILE A 264 9.09 -8.12 6.09
C ILE A 264 7.85 -8.47 6.92
N ASP A 265 7.21 -9.60 6.65
CA ASP A 265 6.08 -10.06 7.46
C ASP A 265 6.48 -10.32 8.92
N GLU A 266 7.66 -10.89 9.17
CA GLU A 266 8.18 -11.04 10.53
C GLU A 266 8.47 -9.70 11.19
N GLU A 267 9.05 -8.74 10.45
CA GLU A 267 9.32 -7.41 10.96
C GLU A 267 8.01 -6.64 11.27
N LEU A 268 6.97 -6.81 10.45
CA LEU A 268 5.61 -6.32 10.75
C LEU A 268 5.10 -6.94 12.06
N GLY A 269 5.25 -8.26 12.21
CA GLY A 269 4.87 -8.97 13.44
C GLY A 269 5.56 -8.41 14.69
N ARG A 270 6.84 -8.06 14.60
CA ARG A 270 7.62 -7.44 15.70
C ARG A 270 7.07 -6.06 16.08
N VAL A 271 6.73 -5.22 15.10
CA VAL A 271 6.13 -3.90 15.39
C VAL A 271 4.76 -4.05 16.06
N LEU A 272 3.91 -4.96 15.54
CA LEU A 272 2.60 -5.22 16.12
C LEU A 272 2.70 -5.73 17.56
N ALA A 273 3.62 -6.66 17.83
CA ALA A 273 3.87 -7.20 19.17
C ALA A 273 4.33 -6.09 20.13
N ALA A 274 5.25 -5.22 19.72
CA ALA A 274 5.71 -4.11 20.55
C ALA A 274 4.56 -3.13 20.89
N ILE A 275 3.68 -2.83 19.95
CA ILE A 275 2.49 -1.99 20.18
C ILE A 275 1.54 -2.65 21.19
N ASP A 276 1.34 -3.97 21.08
CA ASP A 276 0.47 -4.75 21.97
C ASP A 276 1.06 -4.85 23.39
N GLU A 277 2.37 -5.15 23.52
CA GLU A 277 3.10 -5.24 24.79
C GLU A 277 3.12 -3.91 25.56
N LEU A 278 3.20 -2.79 24.85
CA LEU A 278 3.14 -1.45 25.44
C LEU A 278 1.69 -1.00 25.78
N GLY A 279 0.68 -1.84 25.50
CA GLY A 279 -0.72 -1.50 25.75
C GLY A 279 -1.30 -0.42 24.83
N LEU A 280 -0.63 -0.11 23.73
CA LEU A 280 -0.96 0.98 22.80
C LEU A 280 -1.98 0.59 21.72
N ALA A 281 -2.30 -0.69 21.54
CA ALA A 281 -3.07 -1.19 20.39
C ALA A 281 -4.39 -0.45 20.16
N ARG A 282 -5.17 -0.16 21.22
CA ARG A 282 -6.46 0.53 21.10
C ARG A 282 -6.34 2.01 20.76
N ASN A 283 -5.16 2.59 20.95
CA ASN A 283 -4.86 4.00 20.65
C ASN A 283 -3.90 4.17 19.46
N THR A 284 -3.71 3.13 18.65
CA THR A 284 -2.77 3.19 17.53
C THR A 284 -3.41 2.66 16.26
N ILE A 285 -3.40 3.48 15.22
CA ILE A 285 -3.73 3.11 13.85
C ILE A 285 -2.45 2.53 13.24
N VAL A 286 -2.48 1.26 12.84
CA VAL A 286 -1.38 0.64 12.10
C VAL A 286 -1.83 0.39 10.66
N VAL A 287 -1.05 0.87 9.70
CA VAL A 287 -1.24 0.63 8.27
C VAL A 287 -0.07 -0.18 7.74
N TYR A 288 -0.34 -1.17 6.89
CA TYR A 288 0.66 -1.84 6.07
C TYR A 288 0.29 -1.77 4.59
N THR A 289 1.24 -1.36 3.74
CA THR A 289 1.06 -1.27 2.28
C THR A 289 2.38 -1.43 1.52
N SER A 290 2.36 -1.13 0.20
CA SER A 290 3.55 -0.98 -0.64
C SER A 290 3.39 0.24 -1.55
N ASP A 291 4.52 0.77 -2.06
CA ASP A 291 4.48 1.88 -3.02
C ASP A 291 4.02 1.42 -4.42
N HIS A 292 4.35 0.23 -4.85
CA HIS A 292 3.88 -0.42 -6.09
C HIS A 292 4.18 -1.92 -6.03
N GLY A 293 3.70 -2.65 -7.02
CA GLY A 293 4.01 -4.06 -7.17
C GLY A 293 5.19 -4.34 -8.12
N SER A 294 5.29 -5.59 -8.60
CA SER A 294 6.34 -6.08 -9.50
C SER A 294 5.82 -7.14 -10.44
N MET A 295 6.24 -7.09 -11.69
CA MET A 295 5.76 -7.98 -12.76
C MET A 295 6.33 -9.40 -12.67
N PHE A 296 7.58 -9.56 -12.31
CA PHE A 296 8.27 -10.87 -12.25
C PHE A 296 7.95 -11.78 -13.44
N GLY A 297 8.08 -11.25 -14.67
CA GLY A 297 7.88 -11.96 -15.92
C GLY A 297 6.45 -12.06 -16.39
N SER A 298 5.47 -11.65 -15.62
CA SER A 298 4.12 -11.47 -16.15
C SER A 298 4.16 -10.59 -17.38
N HIS A 299 3.53 -11.05 -18.46
CA HIS A 299 3.57 -10.41 -19.79
C HIS A 299 4.99 -10.20 -20.38
N GLY A 300 5.98 -11.01 -19.98
CA GLY A 300 7.37 -10.85 -20.42
C GLY A 300 8.09 -9.65 -19.82
N VAL A 301 7.52 -9.01 -18.79
CA VAL A 301 8.08 -7.81 -18.12
C VAL A 301 8.62 -8.16 -16.75
N GLY A 302 9.82 -7.72 -16.42
CA GLY A 302 10.47 -8.06 -15.15
C GLY A 302 10.21 -7.09 -14.01
N SER A 303 9.93 -5.82 -14.28
CA SER A 303 9.89 -4.75 -13.28
C SER A 303 8.45 -4.23 -13.05
N LYS A 304 8.27 -2.98 -12.88
CA LYS A 304 7.08 -2.17 -12.61
C LYS A 304 6.80 -1.23 -13.77
N ARG A 305 6.05 -0.15 -13.58
CA ARG A 305 5.73 0.87 -14.60
C ARG A 305 4.78 0.35 -15.69
N GLN A 306 3.90 -0.56 -15.34
CA GLN A 306 2.95 -1.18 -16.24
C GLN A 306 1.51 -0.97 -15.75
N PRO A 307 0.50 -1.00 -16.64
CA PRO A 307 -0.89 -0.89 -16.23
C PRO A 307 -1.50 -2.20 -15.70
N TYR A 308 -0.70 -3.24 -15.54
CA TYR A 308 -1.15 -4.57 -15.10
C TYR A 308 -1.31 -4.66 -13.57
N GLU A 309 -2.19 -5.56 -13.12
CA GLU A 309 -2.50 -5.77 -11.70
C GLU A 309 -1.25 -6.04 -10.84
N GLU A 310 -0.25 -6.76 -11.37
CA GLU A 310 1.01 -7.03 -10.68
C GLU A 310 1.82 -5.78 -10.37
N SER A 311 1.68 -4.74 -11.17
CA SER A 311 2.39 -3.48 -11.01
C SER A 311 1.60 -2.47 -10.18
N ILE A 312 0.29 -2.37 -10.40
CA ILE A 312 -0.53 -1.31 -9.81
C ILE A 312 -1.26 -1.71 -8.54
N ARG A 313 -1.54 -3.01 -8.32
CA ARG A 313 -2.30 -3.47 -7.15
C ARG A 313 -1.37 -3.85 -6.00
N VAL A 314 -1.59 -3.22 -4.85
CA VAL A 314 -0.73 -3.33 -3.67
C VAL A 314 -1.53 -3.80 -2.45
N PRO A 315 -0.90 -4.40 -1.42
CA PRO A 315 -1.52 -4.59 -0.12
C PRO A 315 -2.00 -3.27 0.46
N PHE A 316 -3.14 -3.24 1.16
CA PHE A 316 -3.51 -2.15 2.05
C PHE A 316 -4.32 -2.68 3.21
N LEU A 317 -3.66 -2.81 4.34
CA LEU A 317 -4.18 -3.37 5.58
C LEU A 317 -4.21 -2.29 6.66
N VAL A 318 -5.28 -2.24 7.44
CA VAL A 318 -5.42 -1.29 8.55
C VAL A 318 -5.86 -2.02 9.81
N ARG A 319 -5.10 -1.88 10.91
CA ARG A 319 -5.46 -2.42 12.22
C ARG A 319 -5.67 -1.28 13.22
N TRP A 320 -6.85 -1.22 13.82
CA TRP A 320 -7.16 -0.32 14.93
C TRP A 320 -8.22 -0.96 15.83
N PRO A 321 -7.81 -1.75 16.82
CA PRO A 321 -8.73 -2.51 17.67
C PRO A 321 -9.75 -1.64 18.37
N GLY A 322 -11.03 -2.01 18.23
CA GLY A 322 -12.16 -1.29 18.82
C GLY A 322 -12.70 -0.14 17.96
N VAL A 323 -12.06 0.21 16.83
CA VAL A 323 -12.53 1.23 15.89
C VAL A 323 -12.73 0.65 14.48
N VAL A 324 -11.74 -0.05 13.95
CA VAL A 324 -11.85 -0.78 12.68
C VAL A 324 -12.43 -2.16 12.98
N PRO A 325 -13.53 -2.58 12.33
CA PRO A 325 -14.11 -3.90 12.52
C PRO A 325 -13.15 -5.00 12.07
N PRO A 326 -12.98 -6.08 12.86
CA PRO A 326 -12.10 -7.19 12.48
C PRO A 326 -12.62 -7.93 11.25
N GLY A 327 -11.71 -8.32 10.35
CA GLY A 327 -12.01 -9.06 9.13
C GLY A 327 -12.79 -8.27 8.08
N HIS A 328 -12.85 -6.95 8.20
CA HIS A 328 -13.56 -6.09 7.24
C HIS A 328 -12.82 -6.07 5.88
N LYS A 329 -13.55 -6.33 4.80
CA LYS A 329 -13.04 -6.26 3.43
C LYS A 329 -13.80 -5.23 2.62
N SER A 330 -13.12 -4.17 2.22
CA SER A 330 -13.67 -3.17 1.30
C SER A 330 -13.25 -3.47 -0.13
N GLN A 331 -14.22 -3.47 -1.05
CA GLN A 331 -13.99 -3.56 -2.50
C GLN A 331 -13.96 -2.17 -3.17
N ALA A 332 -14.02 -1.10 -2.41
CA ALA A 332 -13.88 0.24 -2.95
C ALA A 332 -12.49 0.41 -3.58
N LEU A 333 -12.45 1.15 -4.69
CA LEU A 333 -11.21 1.49 -5.37
C LEU A 333 -10.48 2.58 -4.57
N PHE A 334 -9.40 2.21 -3.92
CA PHE A 334 -8.59 3.08 -3.08
C PHE A 334 -7.25 3.36 -3.76
N GLY A 335 -6.93 4.62 -4.02
CA GLY A 335 -5.69 5.02 -4.67
C GLY A 335 -4.63 5.54 -3.70
N SER A 336 -3.38 5.60 -4.16
CA SER A 336 -2.30 6.27 -3.40
C SER A 336 -2.67 7.71 -3.05
N ILE A 337 -3.42 8.37 -3.92
CA ILE A 337 -3.89 9.76 -3.77
C ILE A 337 -4.83 9.93 -2.56
N ASP A 338 -5.52 8.86 -2.17
CA ASP A 338 -6.51 8.85 -1.10
C ASP A 338 -5.91 8.59 0.29
N ILE A 339 -4.61 8.24 0.36
CA ILE A 339 -3.94 7.86 1.62
C ILE A 339 -3.87 9.05 2.57
N MET A 340 -3.37 10.19 2.10
CA MET A 340 -3.22 11.38 2.96
C MET A 340 -4.55 11.85 3.55
N PRO A 341 -5.62 12.10 2.77
CA PRO A 341 -6.88 12.54 3.34
C PRO A 341 -7.49 11.49 4.30
N THR A 342 -7.35 10.19 3.99
CA THR A 342 -7.86 9.12 4.86
C THR A 342 -7.11 9.05 6.19
N LEU A 343 -5.78 9.16 6.19
CA LEU A 343 -4.98 9.17 7.44
C LEU A 343 -5.27 10.40 8.30
N CYS A 344 -5.35 11.59 7.69
CA CYS A 344 -5.72 12.81 8.41
C CYS A 344 -7.09 12.65 9.07
N ALA A 345 -8.10 12.19 8.33
CA ALA A 345 -9.44 11.98 8.84
C ALA A 345 -9.49 10.89 9.92
N LEU A 346 -8.77 9.78 9.78
CA LEU A 346 -8.62 8.77 10.84
C LEU A 346 -7.99 9.35 12.10
N ALA A 347 -7.05 10.24 12.00
CA ALA A 347 -6.43 10.91 13.14
C ALA A 347 -7.24 12.09 13.70
N GLY A 348 -8.35 12.46 13.05
CA GLY A 348 -9.16 13.63 13.44
C GLY A 348 -8.49 14.97 13.11
N LEU A 349 -7.65 14.98 12.06
CA LEU A 349 -6.92 16.15 11.59
C LEU A 349 -7.55 16.72 10.31
N ASP A 350 -7.40 18.03 10.12
CA ASP A 350 -7.85 18.69 8.90
C ASP A 350 -7.05 18.21 7.69
N VAL A 351 -7.77 17.90 6.61
CA VAL A 351 -7.17 17.54 5.33
C VAL A 351 -6.75 18.84 4.60
N PRO A 352 -5.50 18.95 4.16
CA PRO A 352 -5.09 20.12 3.37
C PRO A 352 -5.97 20.30 2.13
N SER A 353 -6.43 21.52 1.86
CA SER A 353 -7.29 21.84 0.72
C SER A 353 -6.65 21.57 -0.64
N THR A 354 -5.34 21.34 -0.67
CA THR A 354 -4.57 20.98 -1.87
C THR A 354 -4.61 19.48 -2.18
N CYS A 355 -5.11 18.61 -1.27
CA CYS A 355 -5.28 17.19 -1.53
C CYS A 355 -6.33 16.97 -2.63
N ALA A 356 -5.98 16.09 -3.57
CA ALA A 356 -6.86 15.71 -4.68
C ALA A 356 -7.63 14.40 -4.40
N GLY A 357 -7.23 13.62 -3.40
CA GLY A 357 -7.85 12.36 -3.01
C GLY A 357 -9.07 12.54 -2.12
N GLN A 358 -9.73 11.43 -1.82
CA GLN A 358 -10.95 11.35 -1.00
C GLN A 358 -10.65 10.69 0.35
N ASP A 359 -11.48 11.00 1.36
CA ASP A 359 -11.41 10.37 2.69
C ASP A 359 -12.20 9.06 2.72
N PHE A 360 -11.50 7.96 2.85
CA PHE A 360 -12.07 6.61 2.99
C PHE A 360 -12.17 6.12 4.44
N SER A 361 -11.89 6.97 5.42
CA SER A 361 -11.97 6.61 6.84
C SER A 361 -13.35 6.08 7.25
N PRO A 362 -14.49 6.55 6.70
CA PRO A 362 -15.79 5.97 7.03
C PRO A 362 -15.91 4.48 6.66
N LEU A 363 -15.37 4.08 5.50
CA LEU A 363 -15.39 2.66 5.10
C LEU A 363 -14.55 1.79 6.04
N LEU A 364 -13.42 2.29 6.52
CA LEU A 364 -12.56 1.57 7.47
C LEU A 364 -13.20 1.42 8.85
N THR A 365 -14.09 2.34 9.22
CA THR A 365 -14.77 2.31 10.53
C THR A 365 -16.17 1.67 10.48
N GLY A 366 -16.50 0.98 9.38
CA GLY A 366 -17.77 0.26 9.24
C GLY A 366 -18.95 1.11 8.81
N GLY A 367 -18.71 2.36 8.37
CA GLY A 367 -19.71 3.26 7.81
C GLY A 367 -19.80 3.20 6.29
N THR A 368 -20.51 4.18 5.72
CA THR A 368 -20.59 4.41 4.27
C THR A 368 -19.61 5.52 3.88
N GLY A 369 -18.93 5.37 2.75
CA GLY A 369 -17.90 6.31 2.29
C GLY A 369 -17.81 6.37 0.78
N PRO A 370 -16.72 6.95 0.25
CA PRO A 370 -16.51 7.05 -1.18
C PRO A 370 -16.54 5.68 -1.88
N ASP A 371 -17.11 5.68 -3.05
CA ASP A 371 -17.16 4.52 -3.94
C ASP A 371 -16.90 4.99 -5.38
N PRO A 372 -15.67 5.43 -5.70
CA PRO A 372 -15.37 5.96 -7.02
C PRO A 372 -15.51 4.89 -8.10
N GLU A 373 -15.97 5.32 -9.26
CA GLU A 373 -16.10 4.43 -10.43
C GLU A 373 -14.75 3.90 -10.91
N ALA A 374 -13.68 4.70 -10.71
CA ALA A 374 -12.34 4.38 -11.19
C ALA A 374 -11.25 5.06 -10.34
N GLN A 375 -10.06 4.48 -10.38
CA GLN A 375 -8.81 5.13 -9.98
C GLN A 375 -7.98 5.44 -11.23
N PHE A 376 -7.38 6.64 -11.25
CA PHE A 376 -6.46 7.06 -12.30
C PHE A 376 -5.14 6.31 -12.18
N ILE A 377 -4.64 5.76 -13.27
CA ILE A 377 -3.34 5.08 -13.35
C ILE A 377 -2.50 5.72 -14.46
N MET A 378 -1.20 5.86 -14.19
CA MET A 378 -0.32 6.57 -15.10
C MET A 378 1.13 6.10 -15.06
N HIS A 379 1.82 6.31 -16.17
CA HIS A 379 3.27 6.36 -16.25
C HIS A 379 3.66 7.51 -17.18
N ILE A 380 4.38 8.50 -16.63
CA ILE A 380 4.54 9.84 -17.26
C ILE A 380 5.86 9.97 -18.00
N ALA A 381 6.96 9.51 -17.41
CA ALA A 381 8.29 9.87 -17.86
C ALA A 381 8.92 8.79 -18.75
N LYS A 382 9.61 9.24 -19.81
CA LYS A 382 10.51 8.36 -20.55
C LYS A 382 11.76 8.12 -19.70
N GLU A 383 12.15 6.87 -19.58
CA GLU A 383 13.26 6.38 -18.74
C GLU A 383 14.67 6.94 -19.07
N ASN A 384 14.78 8.04 -19.76
CA ASN A 384 16.10 8.62 -20.13
C ASN A 384 16.76 9.46 -19.02
N ALA A 385 16.07 9.69 -17.91
CA ALA A 385 16.59 10.61 -16.87
C ALA A 385 17.46 9.93 -15.81
N SER A 386 17.42 8.59 -15.68
CA SER A 386 18.16 7.90 -14.62
C SER A 386 18.67 6.52 -15.02
N GLY A 387 19.73 6.54 -15.83
CA GLY A 387 20.72 5.45 -15.83
C GLY A 387 20.25 4.06 -16.26
N GLY A 388 20.24 3.79 -17.54
CA GLY A 388 20.65 2.48 -18.03
C GLY A 388 19.60 1.42 -18.27
N ASN A 389 18.31 1.67 -18.18
CA ASN A 389 17.31 0.67 -18.58
C ASN A 389 17.14 0.67 -20.10
N LYS A 390 17.54 -0.41 -20.75
CA LYS A 390 17.54 -0.56 -22.22
C LYS A 390 16.16 -0.84 -22.83
N HIS A 391 15.12 -0.97 -22.00
CA HIS A 391 13.74 -1.17 -22.43
C HIS A 391 12.85 -0.11 -21.78
N PRO A 392 12.43 0.91 -22.54
CA PRO A 392 11.54 1.93 -22.03
C PRO A 392 10.18 1.30 -21.67
N ALA A 393 9.78 1.47 -20.41
CA ALA A 393 8.42 1.14 -20.02
C ALA A 393 7.43 2.01 -20.81
N PRO A 394 6.26 1.50 -21.17
CA PRO A 394 5.29 2.26 -21.96
C PRO A 394 4.82 3.49 -21.18
N LEU A 395 4.84 4.64 -21.82
CA LEU A 395 4.08 5.78 -21.30
C LEU A 395 2.61 5.45 -21.46
N PHE A 396 1.81 5.71 -20.41
CA PHE A 396 0.37 5.51 -20.51
C PHE A 396 -0.40 6.42 -19.56
N ARG A 397 -1.67 6.64 -19.89
CA ARG A 397 -2.71 7.16 -19.01
C ARG A 397 -3.92 6.27 -19.09
N GLY A 398 -4.58 6.06 -17.97
CA GLY A 398 -5.75 5.19 -17.97
C GLY A 398 -6.46 5.14 -16.64
N VAL A 399 -7.40 4.23 -16.54
CA VAL A 399 -8.21 4.02 -15.35
C VAL A 399 -8.32 2.56 -14.98
N ARG A 400 -8.34 2.30 -13.67
CA ARG A 400 -8.68 1.01 -13.09
C ARG A 400 -10.07 1.14 -12.44
N THR A 401 -11.07 0.47 -13.03
CA THR A 401 -12.40 0.29 -12.44
C THR A 401 -12.46 -0.99 -11.63
N ARG A 402 -13.54 -1.31 -10.91
CA ARG A 402 -13.65 -2.59 -10.19
C ARG A 402 -13.53 -3.83 -11.09
N THR A 403 -13.84 -3.67 -12.37
CA THR A 403 -13.93 -4.80 -13.31
C THR A 403 -12.96 -4.73 -14.48
N HIS A 404 -12.43 -3.55 -14.80
CA HIS A 404 -11.60 -3.38 -15.99
C HIS A 404 -10.36 -2.54 -15.67
N THR A 405 -9.29 -2.86 -16.37
CA THR A 405 -8.11 -2.00 -16.51
C THR A 405 -8.07 -1.46 -17.92
N PHE A 406 -8.00 -0.15 -18.05
CA PHE A 406 -7.84 0.56 -19.33
C PHE A 406 -6.65 1.48 -19.27
N ALA A 407 -5.83 1.48 -20.33
CA ALA A 407 -4.76 2.45 -20.49
C ALA A 407 -4.50 2.71 -21.98
N VAL A 408 -4.13 3.93 -22.32
CA VAL A 408 -3.79 4.35 -23.68
C VAL A 408 -2.38 4.92 -23.72
N LYS A 409 -1.65 4.59 -24.78
CA LYS A 409 -0.30 5.10 -25.07
C LYS A 409 -0.37 6.32 -25.98
N PRO A 410 0.72 7.13 -26.07
CA PRO A 410 0.77 8.29 -26.98
C PRO A 410 0.61 7.95 -28.46
N ASP A 411 0.95 6.72 -28.86
CA ASP A 411 0.84 6.23 -30.24
C ASP A 411 -0.55 5.71 -30.62
N GLY A 412 -1.50 5.76 -29.68
CA GLY A 412 -2.87 5.27 -29.89
C GLY A 412 -3.08 3.80 -29.62
N GLU A 413 -2.02 3.03 -29.35
CA GLU A 413 -2.16 1.68 -28.83
C GLU A 413 -2.61 1.69 -27.38
N GLY A 414 -3.19 0.60 -26.90
CA GLY A 414 -3.66 0.58 -25.52
C GLY A 414 -3.93 -0.80 -24.97
N PHE A 415 -4.44 -0.76 -23.76
CA PHE A 415 -4.75 -1.91 -22.92
C PHE A 415 -6.21 -1.81 -22.46
N LEU A 416 -6.93 -2.91 -22.61
CA LEU A 416 -8.28 -3.06 -22.06
C LEU A 416 -8.47 -4.51 -21.62
N PHE A 417 -8.63 -4.74 -20.33
CA PHE A 417 -8.81 -6.08 -19.76
C PHE A 417 -10.06 -6.13 -18.88
N ASP A 418 -10.81 -7.23 -18.97
CA ASP A 418 -11.87 -7.60 -18.02
C ASP A 418 -11.25 -8.40 -16.87
N ASN A 419 -10.86 -7.74 -15.79
CA ASN A 419 -10.18 -8.38 -14.65
C ASN A 419 -11.03 -9.40 -13.88
N ARG A 420 -12.33 -9.49 -14.15
CA ARG A 420 -13.21 -10.51 -13.53
C ARG A 420 -13.20 -11.81 -14.31
N ARG A 421 -13.20 -11.72 -15.66
CA ARG A 421 -13.20 -12.88 -16.56
C ARG A 421 -11.78 -13.33 -16.91
N ASP A 422 -10.86 -12.39 -16.89
CA ASP A 422 -9.46 -12.58 -17.23
C ASP A 422 -8.57 -11.93 -16.15
N PRO A 423 -8.48 -12.52 -14.94
CA PRO A 423 -7.71 -11.97 -13.84
C PRO A 423 -6.20 -11.92 -14.10
N PHE A 424 -5.73 -12.64 -15.10
CA PHE A 424 -4.34 -12.63 -15.54
C PHE A 424 -4.07 -11.70 -16.72
N GLN A 425 -5.10 -10.99 -17.21
CA GLN A 425 -5.00 -9.98 -18.27
C GLN A 425 -4.35 -10.51 -19.56
N LEU A 426 -4.66 -11.76 -19.95
CA LEU A 426 -4.11 -12.44 -21.12
C LEU A 426 -4.76 -11.97 -22.44
N ASN A 427 -6.01 -11.51 -22.37
CA ASN A 427 -6.80 -11.14 -23.54
C ASN A 427 -7.05 -9.62 -23.59
N ASN A 428 -6.24 -8.92 -24.39
CA ASN A 428 -6.38 -7.47 -24.57
C ASN A 428 -7.55 -7.14 -25.51
N LEU A 429 -8.62 -6.58 -24.96
CA LEU A 429 -9.84 -6.20 -25.65
C LEU A 429 -9.76 -4.81 -26.34
N TYR A 430 -8.61 -4.13 -26.30
CA TYR A 430 -8.51 -2.74 -26.76
C TYR A 430 -8.89 -2.56 -28.22
N ALA A 431 -8.52 -3.52 -29.10
CA ALA A 431 -8.86 -3.52 -30.51
C ALA A 431 -10.16 -4.28 -30.84
N ASP A 432 -10.84 -4.88 -29.86
CA ASP A 432 -12.08 -5.63 -30.08
C ASP A 432 -13.24 -4.68 -30.39
N PRO A 433 -13.90 -4.80 -31.56
CA PRO A 433 -15.08 -4.00 -31.90
C PRO A 433 -16.23 -4.18 -30.89
N GLY A 434 -16.36 -5.38 -30.28
CA GLY A 434 -17.36 -5.66 -29.24
C GLY A 434 -17.14 -4.87 -27.95
N ALA A 435 -15.92 -4.40 -27.70
CA ALA A 435 -15.57 -3.59 -26.55
C ALA A 435 -15.58 -2.07 -26.83
N ALA A 436 -15.92 -1.62 -28.05
CA ALA A 436 -15.81 -0.22 -28.46
C ALA A 436 -16.58 0.75 -27.55
N ALA A 437 -17.82 0.43 -27.19
CA ALA A 437 -18.63 1.28 -26.28
C ALA A 437 -18.03 1.38 -24.88
N LEU A 438 -17.47 0.27 -24.36
CA LEU A 438 -16.76 0.25 -23.08
C LEU A 438 -15.49 1.10 -23.15
N ARG A 439 -14.71 0.94 -24.22
CA ARG A 439 -13.49 1.73 -24.45
C ARG A 439 -13.81 3.22 -24.44
N THR A 440 -14.79 3.68 -25.22
CA THR A 440 -15.20 5.11 -25.24
C THR A 440 -15.58 5.64 -23.86
N ARG A 441 -16.28 4.84 -23.04
CA ARG A 441 -16.61 5.22 -21.67
C ARG A 441 -15.36 5.38 -20.80
N LEU A 442 -14.39 4.45 -20.89
CA LEU A 442 -13.15 4.49 -20.10
C LEU A 442 -12.21 5.60 -20.57
N GLU A 443 -12.21 5.91 -21.86
CA GLU A 443 -11.54 7.10 -22.41
C GLU A 443 -12.11 8.39 -21.81
N ALA A 444 -13.43 8.52 -21.76
CA ALA A 444 -14.09 9.68 -21.16
C ALA A 444 -13.77 9.83 -19.67
N LEU A 445 -13.69 8.71 -18.92
CA LEU A 445 -13.21 8.70 -17.52
C LEU A 445 -11.77 9.17 -17.42
N THR A 446 -10.91 8.68 -18.29
CA THR A 446 -9.49 9.07 -18.32
C THR A 446 -9.32 10.57 -18.58
N ARG A 447 -10.05 11.12 -19.56
CA ARG A 447 -10.02 12.58 -19.85
C ARG A 447 -10.38 13.43 -18.63
N ARG A 448 -11.41 13.05 -17.87
CA ARG A 448 -11.79 13.74 -16.62
C ARG A 448 -10.66 13.74 -15.59
N PHE A 449 -9.94 12.63 -15.47
CA PHE A 449 -8.79 12.55 -14.57
C PHE A 449 -7.61 13.40 -15.05
N LEU A 450 -7.34 13.45 -16.37
CA LEU A 450 -6.31 14.31 -16.94
C LEU A 450 -6.55 15.78 -16.59
N GLU A 451 -7.79 16.25 -16.73
CA GLU A 451 -8.20 17.62 -16.35
C GLU A 451 -7.96 17.88 -14.85
N THR A 452 -8.45 16.97 -13.98
CA THR A 452 -8.30 17.08 -12.53
C THR A 452 -6.82 17.06 -12.10
N ALA A 453 -6.02 16.18 -12.70
CA ALA A 453 -4.61 16.04 -12.42
C ALA A 453 -3.74 17.15 -13.05
N ARG A 454 -4.31 17.98 -13.92
CA ARG A 454 -3.60 18.94 -14.79
C ARG A 454 -2.51 18.26 -15.63
N ASP A 455 -2.80 17.04 -16.07
CA ASP A 455 -1.88 16.25 -16.87
C ASP A 455 -1.97 16.70 -18.35
N PRO A 456 -0.87 17.15 -18.98
CA PRO A 456 -0.86 17.64 -20.34
C PRO A 456 -0.92 16.53 -21.40
N PHE A 457 -1.17 15.27 -21.01
CA PHE A 457 -1.25 14.16 -21.94
C PHE A 457 -2.37 14.38 -22.96
N ASP A 458 -2.00 14.44 -24.22
CA ASP A 458 -2.97 14.49 -25.34
C ASP A 458 -3.40 13.06 -25.69
N MET A 459 -4.65 12.75 -25.38
CA MET A 459 -5.19 11.43 -25.69
C MET A 459 -5.39 11.31 -27.20
N PRO A 460 -4.86 10.23 -27.80
CA PRO A 460 -5.14 9.92 -29.22
C PRO A 460 -6.64 9.96 -29.55
N ALA A 461 -6.95 10.35 -30.78
CA ALA A 461 -8.32 10.47 -31.28
C ALA A 461 -8.99 9.11 -31.51
#